data_207fb5a55155e7a964f53b47396d26e4
#
_entry.id   207fb5a55155e7a964f53b47396d26e4
#
_cell.length_a   1.000
_cell.length_b   1.000
_cell.length_c   1.000
_cell.angle_alpha   90.00
_cell.angle_beta   90.00
_cell.angle_gamma   90.00
#
_symmetry.space_group_name_H-M   'P 1'
#
loop_
_entity.id
_entity.type
_entity.pdbx_description
1 polymer ?
#
loop_
_entity_poly.entity_id
_entity_poly.type
_entity_poly.pdbx_seq_one_letter_code
_entity_poly.pdbx_strand_id
1 'polypeptide(L)'
;MFQIYKKFITILIFSLLIVSCGIYSFTGSSIPVGVETFQVDYFENTAGGKPGSTIEPGLDRDFTIALQDLIVNQTSLNLVNQGGDIIYSGEITEFSVTPMAATAEIKAAQNRLTMAVMVSYENVL
;
A
#
# COMPACT_ATOMS: atom_id res chain seq x y z
N MET A 1 52.92 14.93 3.87
CA MET A 1 52.37 13.99 2.85
C MET A 1 51.41 12.97 3.43
N PHE A 2 51.77 12.30 4.52
CA PHE A 2 50.92 11.24 5.14
C PHE A 2 49.57 11.74 5.69
N GLN A 3 49.50 12.96 6.23
CA GLN A 3 48.26 13.55 6.76
C GLN A 3 47.25 13.94 5.65
N ILE A 4 47.76 14.34 4.50
CA ILE A 4 46.91 14.67 3.33
C ILE A 4 46.27 13.39 2.75
N TYR A 5 47.04 12.32 2.71
CA TYR A 5 46.55 11.01 2.25
C TYR A 5 45.44 10.45 3.14
N LYS A 6 45.58 10.56 4.47
CA LYS A 6 44.55 10.16 5.42
C LYS A 6 43.25 10.95 5.24
N LYS A 7 43.33 12.27 5.07
CA LYS A 7 42.16 13.12 4.81
C LYS A 7 41.48 12.77 3.49
N PHE A 8 42.27 12.48 2.46
CA PHE A 8 41.72 12.09 1.15
C PHE A 8 40.99 10.75 1.20
N ILE A 9 41.54 9.76 1.91
CA ILE A 9 40.92 8.45 2.13
C ILE A 9 39.62 8.59 2.93
N THR A 10 39.59 9.43 3.98
CA THR A 10 38.40 9.65 4.81
C THR A 10 37.28 10.30 4.00
N ILE A 11 37.61 11.28 3.14
CA ILE A 11 36.63 11.93 2.25
C ILE A 11 36.11 10.96 1.21
N LEU A 12 36.97 10.10 0.66
CA LEU A 12 36.59 9.09 -0.33
C LEU A 12 35.63 8.05 0.28
N ILE A 13 35.91 7.58 1.51
CA ILE A 13 35.06 6.62 2.23
C ILE A 13 33.71 7.27 2.58
N PHE A 14 33.70 8.53 3.02
CA PHE A 14 32.49 9.28 3.32
C PHE A 14 31.64 9.54 2.08
N SER A 15 32.26 9.79 0.93
CA SER A 15 31.56 9.94 -0.35
C SER A 15 30.92 8.64 -0.84
N LEU A 16 31.55 7.48 -0.55
CA LEU A 16 31.00 6.17 -0.91
C LEU A 16 29.75 5.79 -0.09
N LEU A 17 29.64 6.29 1.15
CA LEU A 17 28.51 6.04 2.04
C LEU A 17 27.23 6.79 1.63
N ILE A 18 27.36 7.88 0.85
CA ILE A 18 26.22 8.70 0.44
C ILE A 18 25.48 8.10 -0.76
N VAL A 19 26.11 7.19 -1.53
CA VAL A 19 25.52 6.58 -2.74
C VAL A 19 24.61 5.39 -2.41
N SER A 20 24.63 4.90 -1.16
CA SER A 20 23.88 3.71 -0.74
C SER A 20 22.38 3.94 -0.45
N CYS A 21 21.86 5.15 -0.57
CA CYS A 21 20.48 5.49 -0.21
C CYS A 21 19.61 5.70 -1.45
N GLY A 22 19.40 4.67 -2.28
CA GLY A 22 18.60 4.88 -3.48
C GLY A 22 18.04 3.67 -4.18
N ILE A 23 18.20 2.44 -3.68
CA ILE A 23 17.78 1.23 -4.42
C ILE A 23 16.74 0.40 -3.67
N TYR A 24 15.92 1.02 -2.83
CA TYR A 24 14.68 0.40 -2.40
C TYR A 24 13.51 1.05 -3.15
N SER A 25 13.41 0.73 -4.42
CA SER A 25 12.17 0.88 -5.16
C SER A 25 11.27 -0.29 -4.79
N PHE A 26 10.17 -0.03 -4.13
CA PHE A 26 9.10 -1.00 -3.84
C PHE A 26 8.30 -1.37 -5.10
N THR A 27 8.85 -1.14 -6.28
CA THR A 27 8.33 -1.55 -7.60
C THR A 27 8.64 -3.01 -7.91
N GLY A 28 8.72 -3.85 -6.89
CA GLY A 28 8.98 -5.29 -7.00
C GLY A 28 7.74 -6.15 -7.22
N SER A 29 6.62 -5.62 -7.66
CA SER A 29 5.57 -6.46 -8.25
C SER A 29 6.04 -6.84 -9.64
N SER A 30 6.51 -8.07 -9.79
CA SER A 30 6.76 -8.64 -11.11
C SER A 30 5.40 -8.78 -11.80
N ILE A 31 5.04 -7.78 -12.59
CA ILE A 31 3.90 -7.89 -13.51
C ILE A 31 4.25 -9.03 -14.47
N PRO A 32 3.39 -10.05 -14.63
CA PRO A 32 3.63 -11.14 -15.55
C PRO A 32 3.85 -10.61 -16.97
N VAL A 33 4.70 -11.29 -17.73
CA VAL A 33 5.00 -10.90 -19.11
C VAL A 33 3.73 -11.01 -19.94
N GLY A 34 3.41 -9.96 -20.69
CA GLY A 34 2.23 -9.91 -21.56
C GLY A 34 1.03 -9.20 -20.94
N VAL A 35 1.06 -8.86 -19.63
CA VAL A 35 0.00 -8.11 -18.96
C VAL A 35 0.16 -6.62 -19.26
N GLU A 36 -0.85 -6.01 -19.86
CA GLU A 36 -0.89 -4.58 -20.20
C GLU A 36 -2.04 -3.83 -19.53
N THR A 37 -3.10 -4.56 -19.13
CA THR A 37 -4.33 -3.99 -18.58
C THR A 37 -4.70 -4.59 -17.23
N PHE A 38 -5.42 -3.82 -16.43
CA PHE A 38 -6.03 -4.32 -15.20
C PHE A 38 -7.44 -3.79 -15.02
N GLN A 39 -8.23 -4.56 -14.30
CA GLN A 39 -9.58 -4.25 -13.90
C GLN A 39 -9.67 -4.31 -12.37
N VAL A 40 -10.38 -3.38 -11.77
CA VAL A 40 -10.76 -3.43 -10.35
C VAL A 40 -12.26 -3.45 -10.28
N ASP A 41 -12.80 -4.56 -9.82
CA ASP A 41 -14.21 -4.68 -9.54
C ASP A 41 -14.60 -3.88 -8.31
N TYR A 42 -15.87 -3.54 -8.19
CA TYR A 42 -16.36 -2.79 -7.06
C TYR A 42 -16.23 -3.60 -5.78
N PHE A 43 -15.54 -3.05 -4.78
CA PHE A 43 -15.36 -3.67 -3.47
C PHE A 43 -16.58 -3.40 -2.60
N GLU A 44 -17.33 -4.45 -2.29
CA GLU A 44 -18.53 -4.33 -1.46
C GLU A 44 -18.16 -4.15 0.02
N ASN A 45 -18.90 -3.29 0.75
CA ASN A 45 -18.70 -3.10 2.18
C ASN A 45 -19.62 -4.01 2.97
N THR A 46 -19.09 -5.14 3.42
CA THR A 46 -19.81 -6.14 4.25
C THR A 46 -19.43 -6.05 5.73
N ALA A 47 -18.72 -4.99 6.14
CA ALA A 47 -18.14 -4.85 7.48
C ALA A 47 -19.17 -4.93 8.63
N GLY A 48 -20.44 -4.54 8.40
CA GLY A 48 -21.48 -4.57 9.42
C GLY A 48 -21.86 -5.95 9.97
N GLY A 49 -21.38 -7.02 9.35
CA GLY A 49 -21.64 -8.41 9.78
C GLY A 49 -20.86 -8.87 11.01
N LYS A 50 -19.83 -8.13 11.45
CA LYS A 50 -18.99 -8.49 12.60
C LYS A 50 -19.34 -7.67 13.85
N PRO A 51 -19.33 -8.30 15.07
CA PRO A 51 -19.50 -7.57 16.32
C PRO A 51 -18.44 -6.45 16.47
N GLY A 52 -18.88 -5.25 16.78
CA GLY A 52 -18.01 -4.07 16.96
C GLY A 52 -17.56 -3.41 15.65
N SER A 53 -17.93 -3.96 14.52
CA SER A 53 -17.70 -3.37 13.21
C SER A 53 -18.92 -2.57 12.75
N THR A 54 -18.69 -1.52 11.97
CA THR A 54 -19.73 -0.65 11.42
C THR A 54 -19.59 -0.55 9.91
N ILE A 55 -20.69 -0.25 9.23
CA ILE A 55 -20.67 0.12 7.82
C ILE A 55 -20.39 1.63 7.75
N GLU A 56 -19.21 1.99 7.27
CA GLU A 56 -18.88 3.38 6.96
C GLU A 56 -19.43 3.74 5.58
N PRO A 57 -20.34 4.72 5.46
CA PRO A 57 -20.93 5.08 4.17
C PRO A 57 -19.88 5.59 3.17
N GLY A 58 -19.90 5.04 1.97
CA GLY A 58 -19.01 5.45 0.87
C GLY A 58 -17.59 4.85 0.92
N LEU A 59 -17.26 4.10 1.96
CA LEU A 59 -15.94 3.46 2.09
C LEU A 59 -15.65 2.48 0.94
N ASP A 60 -16.65 1.75 0.49
CA ASP A 60 -16.64 0.87 -0.67
C ASP A 60 -16.16 1.58 -1.94
N ARG A 61 -16.81 2.70 -2.25
CA ARG A 61 -16.44 3.52 -3.41
C ARG A 61 -15.05 4.12 -3.25
N ASP A 62 -14.79 4.72 -2.10
CA ASP A 62 -13.52 5.44 -1.85
C ASP A 62 -12.35 4.46 -1.85
N PHE A 63 -12.52 3.26 -1.30
CA PHE A 63 -11.52 2.20 -1.36
C PHE A 63 -11.27 1.72 -2.81
N THR A 64 -12.34 1.47 -3.57
CA THR A 64 -12.22 1.02 -4.97
C THR A 64 -11.45 2.04 -5.82
N ILE A 65 -11.79 3.32 -5.69
CA ILE A 65 -11.09 4.40 -6.42
C ILE A 65 -9.64 4.51 -5.95
N ALA A 66 -9.38 4.48 -4.65
CA ALA A 66 -8.02 4.56 -4.11
C ALA A 66 -7.13 3.40 -4.58
N LEU A 67 -7.69 2.19 -4.70
CA LEU A 67 -6.98 1.03 -5.23
C LEU A 67 -6.66 1.19 -6.73
N GLN A 68 -7.61 1.67 -7.52
CA GLN A 68 -7.39 1.98 -8.93
C GLN A 68 -6.25 3.00 -9.11
N ASP A 69 -6.33 4.11 -8.39
CA ASP A 69 -5.32 5.17 -8.43
C ASP A 69 -3.94 4.67 -7.98
N LEU A 70 -3.89 3.82 -6.96
CA LEU A 70 -2.64 3.24 -6.47
C LEU A 70 -1.96 2.41 -7.56
N ILE A 71 -2.70 1.52 -8.22
CA ILE A 71 -2.16 0.66 -9.27
C ILE A 71 -1.71 1.49 -10.48
N VAL A 72 -2.52 2.46 -10.93
CA VAL A 72 -2.15 3.35 -12.03
C VAL A 72 -0.87 4.13 -11.72
N ASN A 73 -0.70 4.62 -10.50
CA ASN A 73 0.46 5.41 -10.11
C ASN A 73 1.73 4.59 -9.86
N GLN A 74 1.59 3.30 -9.54
CA GLN A 74 2.73 2.44 -9.21
C GLN A 74 3.13 1.46 -10.30
N THR A 75 2.33 1.34 -11.35
CA THR A 75 2.58 0.41 -12.45
C THR A 75 2.43 1.11 -13.80
N SER A 76 2.84 0.42 -14.88
CA SER A 76 2.60 0.86 -16.25
C SER A 76 1.30 0.30 -16.85
N LEU A 77 0.45 -0.33 -16.03
CA LEU A 77 -0.79 -0.94 -16.48
C LEU A 77 -1.87 0.09 -16.77
N ASN A 78 -2.70 -0.21 -17.76
CA ASN A 78 -3.86 0.61 -18.10
C ASN A 78 -5.11 0.09 -17.39
N LEU A 79 -5.82 0.98 -16.71
CA LEU A 79 -7.12 0.65 -16.10
C LEU A 79 -8.18 0.49 -17.20
N VAL A 80 -8.89 -0.63 -17.14
CA VAL A 80 -10.06 -0.91 -18.00
C VAL A 80 -11.27 -1.26 -17.15
N ASN A 81 -12.46 -0.99 -17.66
CA ASN A 81 -13.71 -1.27 -16.93
C ASN A 81 -14.10 -2.76 -16.99
N GLN A 82 -13.70 -3.45 -18.05
CA GLN A 82 -14.01 -4.88 -18.28
C GLN A 82 -12.91 -5.51 -19.14
N GLY A 83 -12.67 -6.81 -18.91
CA GLY A 83 -11.74 -7.57 -19.74
C GLY A 83 -10.28 -7.23 -19.51
N GLY A 84 -9.91 -6.84 -18.29
CA GLY A 84 -8.51 -6.65 -17.92
C GLY A 84 -7.74 -7.97 -17.88
N ASP A 85 -6.46 -7.94 -18.22
CA ASP A 85 -5.56 -9.10 -18.13
C ASP A 85 -5.38 -9.54 -16.68
N ILE A 86 -5.45 -8.58 -15.75
CA ILE A 86 -5.50 -8.82 -14.31
C ILE A 86 -6.81 -8.26 -13.77
N ILE A 87 -7.47 -9.03 -12.91
CA ILE A 87 -8.70 -8.63 -12.24
C ILE A 87 -8.49 -8.66 -10.73
N TYR A 88 -8.79 -7.52 -10.09
CA TYR A 88 -8.87 -7.39 -8.64
C TYR A 88 -10.33 -7.30 -8.24
N SER A 89 -10.75 -8.17 -7.32
CA SER A 89 -12.11 -8.15 -6.76
C SER A 89 -12.04 -8.41 -5.25
N GLY A 90 -13.12 -8.10 -4.52
CA GLY A 90 -13.14 -8.39 -3.10
C GLY A 90 -14.18 -7.63 -2.32
N GLU A 91 -14.01 -7.63 -1.01
CA GLU A 91 -14.93 -6.99 -0.07
C GLU A 91 -14.21 -6.44 1.16
N ILE A 92 -14.79 -5.41 1.76
CA ILE A 92 -14.36 -4.87 3.04
C ILE A 92 -15.12 -5.62 4.13
N THR A 93 -14.39 -6.47 4.90
CA THR A 93 -15.00 -7.40 5.85
C THR A 93 -15.03 -6.89 7.28
N GLU A 94 -14.28 -5.83 7.59
CA GLU A 94 -14.25 -5.22 8.92
C GLU A 94 -13.89 -3.74 8.83
N PHE A 95 -14.61 -2.92 9.58
CA PHE A 95 -14.27 -1.52 9.83
C PHE A 95 -14.69 -1.18 11.25
N SER A 96 -13.74 -0.95 12.15
CA SER A 96 -14.02 -0.67 13.55
C SER A 96 -13.10 0.41 14.10
N VAL A 97 -13.66 1.23 15.00
CA VAL A 97 -12.93 2.26 15.74
C VAL A 97 -13.05 1.94 17.22
N THR A 98 -11.94 1.57 17.84
CA THR A 98 -11.89 1.17 19.24
C THR A 98 -11.10 2.20 20.06
N PRO A 99 -11.67 2.80 21.11
CA PRO A 99 -10.93 3.64 22.03
C PRO A 99 -9.81 2.85 22.70
N MET A 100 -8.60 3.40 22.73
CA MET A 100 -7.50 2.84 23.48
C MET A 100 -7.42 3.46 24.86
N ALA A 101 -7.25 2.62 25.89
CA ALA A 101 -7.06 3.11 27.24
C ALA A 101 -5.82 4.00 27.33
N ALA A 102 -5.95 5.17 27.97
CA ALA A 102 -4.81 6.01 28.28
C ALA A 102 -3.91 5.27 29.29
N THR A 103 -2.65 5.06 28.93
CA THR A 103 -1.61 4.61 29.85
C THR A 103 -0.93 5.82 30.49
N ALA A 104 -0.17 5.61 31.58
CA ALA A 104 0.51 6.71 32.28
C ALA A 104 1.44 7.55 31.38
N GLU A 105 1.90 6.98 30.27
CA GLU A 105 2.78 7.62 29.29
C GLU A 105 2.02 8.29 28.12
N ILE A 106 0.78 7.88 27.84
CA ILE A 106 -0.06 8.41 26.76
C ILE A 106 -1.17 9.25 27.36
N LYS A 107 -0.97 10.56 27.40
CA LYS A 107 -1.92 11.54 27.98
C LYS A 107 -3.09 11.92 27.07
N ALA A 108 -3.07 11.51 25.80
CA ALA A 108 -4.12 11.78 24.84
C ALA A 108 -4.99 10.54 24.61
N ALA A 109 -6.31 10.72 24.52
CA ALA A 109 -7.22 9.67 24.08
C ALA A 109 -6.89 9.32 22.63
N GLN A 110 -6.55 8.04 22.38
CA GLN A 110 -6.26 7.53 21.04
C GLN A 110 -7.35 6.53 20.64
N ASN A 111 -7.68 6.53 19.37
CA ASN A 111 -8.55 5.53 18.78
C ASN A 111 -7.72 4.63 17.85
N ARG A 112 -8.00 3.34 17.91
CA ARG A 112 -7.48 2.38 16.95
C ARG A 112 -8.52 2.18 15.87
N LEU A 113 -8.14 2.48 14.63
CA LEU A 113 -8.90 2.10 13.44
C LEU A 113 -8.43 0.73 12.99
N THR A 114 -9.36 -0.19 12.82
CA THR A 114 -9.12 -1.51 12.21
C THR A 114 -9.95 -1.60 10.93
N MET A 115 -9.29 -1.96 9.84
CA MET A 115 -9.92 -2.24 8.56
C MET A 115 -9.40 -3.57 8.03
N ALA A 116 -10.29 -4.48 7.66
CA ALA A 116 -9.93 -5.73 7.01
C ALA A 116 -10.58 -5.81 5.63
N VAL A 117 -9.80 -6.19 4.65
CA VAL A 117 -10.22 -6.33 3.26
C VAL A 117 -9.84 -7.72 2.77
N MET A 118 -10.79 -8.40 2.16
CA MET A 118 -10.54 -9.64 1.40
C MET A 118 -10.32 -9.25 -0.06
N VAL A 119 -9.18 -9.64 -0.62
CA VAL A 119 -8.83 -9.35 -2.02
C VAL A 119 -8.63 -10.66 -2.77
N SER A 120 -9.28 -10.79 -3.91
CA SER A 120 -9.04 -11.84 -4.90
C SER A 120 -8.27 -11.23 -6.08
N TYR A 121 -7.29 -11.97 -6.53
CA TYR A 121 -6.46 -11.65 -7.69
C TYR A 121 -6.58 -12.74 -8.72
N GLU A 122 -6.94 -12.38 -9.95
CA GLU A 122 -7.03 -13.31 -11.07
C GLU A 122 -6.17 -12.79 -12.22
N ASN A 123 -5.35 -13.68 -12.78
CA ASN A 123 -4.64 -13.44 -14.03
C ASN A 123 -5.35 -14.24 -15.12
N VAL A 124 -5.85 -13.55 -16.14
CA VAL A 124 -6.70 -14.11 -17.21
C VAL A 124 -5.88 -14.50 -18.45
N LEU A 125 -4.60 -14.12 -18.51
CA LEU A 125 -3.68 -14.49 -19.60
C LEU A 125 -3.19 -15.92 -19.51
#